data_0545d53dbf36f659598e7ea93c35dedb
#
_entry.id   0545d53dbf36f659598e7ea93c35dedb
#
_cell.length_a   1.000
_cell.length_b   1.000
_cell.length_c   1.000
_cell.angle_alpha   90.00
_cell.angle_beta   90.00
_cell.angle_gamma   90.00
#
_symmetry.space_group_name_H-M   'P 1'
#
loop_
_entity.id
_entity.type
_entity.pdbx_description
1 polymer ?
#
loop_
_entity_poly.entity_id
_entity_poly.type
_entity_poly.pdbx_seq_one_letter_code
_entity_poly.pdbx_strand_id
1 'polypeptide(L)'
;MKTITAATLAASITLLAACAQSGNSHHHHHHHGDGHHHHHAGMSKPMTFECKNGMSVNVENIGEDKVKLTVANRSAQLTRTSAASGELYTGNTGLWGTGAEWHQKGSEAYFEYTGLHGAKGATVCYHGK
;
A
#
# COMPACT_ATOMS: atom_id res chain seq x y z
N MET A 1 -55.32 9.44 -9.73
CA MET A 1 -55.23 8.08 -9.23
C MET A 1 -54.25 7.30 -10.06
N LYS A 2 -53.07 7.06 -9.54
CA LYS A 2 -52.03 6.25 -10.22
C LYS A 2 -51.90 4.94 -9.47
N THR A 3 -52.24 3.85 -10.11
CA THR A 3 -52.06 2.50 -9.61
C THR A 3 -50.61 2.09 -9.83
N ILE A 4 -49.92 1.80 -8.75
CA ILE A 4 -48.55 1.31 -8.78
C ILE A 4 -48.64 -0.21 -8.81
N THR A 5 -48.19 -0.78 -9.91
CA THR A 5 -48.08 -2.23 -10.06
C THR A 5 -46.70 -2.64 -9.54
N ALA A 6 -46.69 -3.39 -8.46
CA ALA A 6 -45.47 -3.98 -7.94
C ALA A 6 -45.10 -5.21 -8.75
N ALA A 7 -43.95 -5.16 -9.41
CA ALA A 7 -43.36 -6.32 -10.06
C ALA A 7 -42.45 -7.02 -9.06
N THR A 8 -42.81 -8.21 -8.66
CA THR A 8 -41.99 -9.11 -7.87
C THR A 8 -40.97 -9.79 -8.76
N LEU A 9 -39.71 -9.46 -8.57
CA LEU A 9 -38.59 -10.17 -9.18
C LEU A 9 -38.20 -11.33 -8.27
N ALA A 10 -38.43 -12.53 -8.75
CA ALA A 10 -37.94 -13.74 -8.13
C ALA A 10 -36.44 -13.88 -8.45
N ALA A 11 -35.61 -13.77 -7.44
CA ALA A 11 -34.16 -14.02 -7.57
C ALA A 11 -33.95 -15.55 -7.47
N SER A 12 -33.54 -16.14 -8.56
CA SER A 12 -33.09 -17.53 -8.59
C SER A 12 -31.64 -17.58 -8.07
N ILE A 13 -31.46 -18.16 -6.91
CA ILE A 13 -30.13 -18.43 -6.35
C ILE A 13 -29.67 -19.76 -6.91
N THR A 14 -28.74 -19.73 -7.82
CA THR A 14 -28.01 -20.92 -8.25
C THR A 14 -26.88 -21.18 -7.30
N LEU A 15 -27.04 -22.18 -6.47
CA LEU A 15 -25.95 -22.71 -5.65
C LEU A 15 -24.99 -23.50 -6.55
N LEU A 16 -23.85 -22.95 -6.80
CA LEU A 16 -22.74 -23.67 -7.37
C LEU A 16 -22.03 -24.43 -6.26
N ALA A 17 -22.21 -25.73 -6.27
CA ALA A 17 -21.44 -26.61 -5.42
C ALA A 17 -19.98 -26.62 -5.93
N ALA A 18 -19.10 -26.04 -5.17
CA ALA A 18 -17.67 -26.18 -5.42
C ALA A 18 -17.26 -27.58 -5.03
N CYS A 19 -16.87 -28.39 -6.01
CA CYS A 19 -16.22 -29.66 -5.76
C CYS A 19 -14.86 -29.41 -5.14
N ALA A 20 -14.73 -29.76 -3.88
CA ALA A 20 -13.44 -29.85 -3.25
C ALA A 20 -12.67 -31.00 -3.87
N GLN A 21 -11.68 -30.70 -4.67
CA GLN A 21 -10.72 -31.69 -5.11
C GLN A 21 -9.70 -31.88 -4.00
N SER A 22 -9.86 -32.98 -3.32
CA SER A 22 -8.80 -33.47 -2.45
C SER A 22 -7.70 -34.06 -3.32
N GLY A 23 -6.74 -33.23 -3.66
CA GLY A 23 -5.51 -33.68 -4.27
C GLY A 23 -4.63 -34.31 -3.22
N ASN A 24 -4.65 -35.62 -3.16
CA ASN A 24 -3.76 -36.38 -2.31
C ASN A 24 -2.41 -36.47 -3.02
N SER A 25 -1.56 -35.53 -2.81
CA SER A 25 -0.17 -35.64 -3.27
C SER A 25 0.72 -35.83 -2.06
N HIS A 26 0.96 -37.08 -1.77
CA HIS A 26 2.03 -37.48 -0.88
C HIS A 26 3.35 -37.36 -1.64
N HIS A 27 3.98 -36.24 -1.51
CA HIS A 27 5.38 -36.11 -1.87
C HIS A 27 6.17 -35.81 -0.61
N HIS A 28 6.62 -36.87 0.02
CA HIS A 28 7.64 -36.76 1.02
C HIS A 28 8.98 -36.52 0.32
N HIS A 29 9.33 -35.29 0.16
CA HIS A 29 10.69 -34.92 -0.13
C HIS A 29 11.34 -34.42 1.13
N HIS A 30 12.05 -35.31 1.77
CA HIS A 30 13.02 -34.94 2.77
C HIS A 30 14.19 -34.26 2.09
N HIS A 31 14.13 -32.99 1.93
CA HIS A 31 15.31 -32.21 1.68
C HIS A 31 15.80 -31.65 2.99
N HIS A 32 16.78 -32.33 3.53
CA HIS A 32 17.66 -31.71 4.49
C HIS A 32 18.47 -30.66 3.77
N GLY A 33 17.90 -29.50 3.63
CA GLY A 33 18.62 -28.33 3.22
C GLY A 33 18.86 -27.50 4.46
N ASP A 34 20.05 -27.57 4.99
CA ASP A 34 20.53 -26.62 5.96
C ASP A 34 20.69 -25.27 5.28
N GLY A 35 19.57 -24.70 4.90
CA GLY A 35 19.52 -23.35 4.42
C GLY A 35 19.10 -22.46 5.59
N HIS A 36 20.06 -21.89 6.24
CA HIS A 36 19.80 -20.77 7.11
C HIS A 36 19.32 -19.61 6.23
N HIS A 37 18.08 -19.70 5.78
CA HIS A 37 17.44 -18.56 5.18
C HIS A 37 17.06 -17.62 6.32
N HIS A 38 17.95 -16.72 6.59
CA HIS A 38 17.59 -15.55 7.34
C HIS A 38 16.60 -14.76 6.49
N HIS A 39 15.33 -15.10 6.61
CA HIS A 39 14.29 -14.22 6.14
C HIS A 39 14.32 -12.99 7.02
N HIS A 40 15.10 -12.03 6.62
CA HIS A 40 14.88 -10.67 7.08
C HIS A 40 13.54 -10.24 6.50
N ALA A 41 12.47 -10.58 7.24
CA ALA A 41 11.14 -10.19 6.84
C ALA A 41 11.10 -8.67 6.68
N GLY A 42 10.98 -8.22 5.46
CA GLY A 42 10.47 -6.91 5.16
C GLY A 42 11.44 -5.75 5.09
N MET A 43 12.75 -5.96 5.02
CA MET A 43 13.65 -4.86 4.71
C MET A 43 13.98 -4.84 3.22
N SER A 44 13.04 -4.34 2.42
CA SER A 44 13.36 -3.94 1.07
C SER A 44 14.28 -2.72 1.11
N LYS A 45 15.21 -2.64 0.17
CA LYS A 45 16.09 -1.47 0.06
C LYS A 45 15.25 -0.20 -0.06
N PRO A 46 15.66 0.90 0.60
CA PRO A 46 15.00 2.17 0.42
C PRO A 46 14.99 2.59 -1.05
N MET A 47 13.86 3.10 -1.50
CA MET A 47 13.71 3.64 -2.84
C MET A 47 13.76 5.17 -2.77
N THR A 48 14.53 5.79 -3.63
CA THR A 48 14.62 7.24 -3.70
C THR A 48 13.73 7.78 -4.82
N PHE A 49 12.84 8.69 -4.47
CA PHE A 49 12.00 9.43 -5.39
C PHE A 49 12.46 10.88 -5.48
N GLU A 50 12.54 11.39 -6.69
CA GLU A 50 12.83 12.80 -6.94
C GLU A 50 11.53 13.53 -7.27
N CYS A 51 11.25 14.61 -6.57
CA CYS A 51 10.00 15.34 -6.69
C CYS A 51 10.15 16.59 -7.56
N LYS A 52 9.05 16.98 -8.20
CA LYS A 52 9.04 18.18 -9.07
C LYS A 52 9.38 19.47 -8.34
N ASN A 53 9.12 19.53 -7.05
CA ASN A 53 9.46 20.69 -6.21
C ASN A 53 10.92 20.70 -5.72
N GLY A 54 11.73 19.74 -6.16
CA GLY A 54 13.14 19.63 -5.78
C GLY A 54 13.44 18.78 -4.55
N MET A 55 12.43 18.27 -3.88
CA MET A 55 12.64 17.34 -2.76
C MET A 55 13.06 15.96 -3.23
N SER A 56 13.92 15.31 -2.46
CA SER A 56 14.20 13.87 -2.57
C SER A 56 13.55 13.16 -1.41
N VAL A 57 12.78 12.12 -1.68
CA VAL A 57 12.09 11.33 -0.69
C VAL A 57 12.60 9.90 -0.72
N ASN A 58 13.13 9.42 0.40
CA ASN A 58 13.46 8.01 0.57
C ASN A 58 12.26 7.29 1.16
N VAL A 59 11.86 6.20 0.54
CA VAL A 59 10.74 5.37 0.97
C VAL A 59 11.28 4.00 1.35
N GLU A 60 11.04 3.60 2.57
CA GLU A 60 11.48 2.32 3.11
C GLU A 60 10.31 1.55 3.69
N ASN A 61 10.12 0.31 3.26
CA ASN A 61 9.15 -0.59 3.87
C ASN A 61 9.66 -1.03 5.24
N ILE A 62 8.90 -0.73 6.28
CA ILE A 62 9.24 -1.08 7.67
C ILE A 62 8.30 -2.10 8.28
N GLY A 63 7.36 -2.62 7.50
CA GLY A 63 6.38 -3.61 7.89
C GLY A 63 5.42 -3.89 6.74
N GLU A 64 4.46 -4.77 6.93
CA GLU A 64 3.48 -5.13 5.89
C GLU A 64 2.66 -3.92 5.40
N ASP A 65 2.28 -3.07 6.34
CA ASP A 65 1.39 -1.93 6.08
C ASP A 65 2.02 -0.59 6.44
N LYS A 66 3.34 -0.54 6.58
CA LYS A 66 4.02 0.67 7.02
C LYS A 66 5.21 1.01 6.14
N VAL A 67 5.33 2.28 5.84
CA VAL A 67 6.50 2.84 5.20
C VAL A 67 7.08 3.97 6.05
N LYS A 68 8.38 4.13 5.97
CA LYS A 68 9.07 5.29 6.51
C LYS A 68 9.48 6.19 5.35
N LEU A 69 9.00 7.40 5.37
CA LEU A 69 9.46 8.45 4.45
C LEU A 69 10.56 9.26 5.13
N THR A 70 11.61 9.55 4.39
CA THR A 70 12.68 10.42 4.85
C THR A 70 12.94 11.52 3.83
N VAL A 71 12.88 12.76 4.29
CA VAL A 71 13.21 13.95 3.51
C VAL A 71 14.27 14.73 4.28
N ALA A 72 15.44 14.89 3.69
CA ALA A 72 16.60 15.47 4.36
C ALA A 72 16.89 14.71 5.68
N ASN A 73 16.84 15.38 6.82
CA ASN A 73 17.08 14.77 8.13
C ASN A 73 15.79 14.47 8.92
N ARG A 74 14.64 14.52 8.26
CA ARG A 74 13.33 14.26 8.89
C ARG A 74 12.73 12.99 8.34
N SER A 75 12.07 12.24 9.20
CA SER A 75 11.36 11.02 8.83
C SER A 75 9.98 10.94 9.46
N ALA A 76 9.09 10.24 8.79
CA ALA A 76 7.75 9.95 9.28
C ALA A 76 7.37 8.52 8.91
N GLN A 77 6.61 7.89 9.79
CA GLN A 77 6.02 6.57 9.52
C GLN A 77 4.59 6.74 9.07
N LEU A 78 4.27 6.15 7.94
CA LEU A 78 2.93 6.16 7.37
C LEU A 78 2.37 4.74 7.36
N THR A 79 1.07 4.65 7.52
CA THR A 79 0.34 3.37 7.50
C THR A 79 -0.50 3.28 6.24
N ARG A 80 -0.52 2.09 5.64
CA ARG A 80 -1.32 1.81 4.46
C ARG A 80 -2.81 1.95 4.77
N THR A 81 -3.51 2.57 3.85
CA THR A 81 -4.96 2.69 3.88
C THR A 81 -5.56 2.30 2.53
N SER A 82 -6.87 2.12 2.48
CA SER A 82 -7.56 1.74 1.24
C SER A 82 -7.50 2.84 0.19
N ALA A 83 -7.21 2.45 -1.04
CA ALA A 83 -7.22 3.32 -2.20
C ALA A 83 -7.86 2.60 -3.38
N ALA A 84 -8.48 3.35 -4.30
CA ALA A 84 -9.08 2.80 -5.51
C ALA A 84 -8.02 2.23 -6.46
N SER A 85 -6.81 2.77 -6.44
CA SER A 85 -5.68 2.30 -7.23
C SER A 85 -4.37 2.67 -6.53
N GLY A 86 -3.33 1.91 -6.83
CA GLY A 86 -2.02 2.12 -6.23
C GLY A 86 -1.99 1.81 -4.73
N GLU A 87 -0.97 2.30 -4.08
CA GLU A 87 -0.74 2.13 -2.64
C GLU A 87 -0.76 3.49 -1.96
N LEU A 88 -1.68 3.64 -1.01
CA LEU A 88 -1.85 4.87 -0.27
C LEU A 88 -1.42 4.67 1.18
N TYR A 89 -0.55 5.53 1.64
CA TYR A 89 -0.05 5.56 3.02
C TYR A 89 -0.32 6.92 3.64
N THR A 90 -0.82 6.92 4.86
CA THR A 90 -1.15 8.14 5.60
C THR A 90 -0.55 8.13 6.99
N GLY A 91 -0.24 9.30 7.51
CA GLY A 91 0.29 9.46 8.86
C GLY A 91 -0.10 10.79 9.47
N ASN A 92 -0.33 10.80 10.78
CA ASN A 92 -0.78 11.97 11.52
C ASN A 92 0.36 12.87 12.00
N THR A 93 1.55 12.28 12.18
CA THR A 93 2.69 13.03 12.71
C THR A 93 3.52 13.73 11.63
N GLY A 94 3.52 13.20 10.41
CA GLY A 94 4.20 13.82 9.29
C GLY A 94 5.68 14.13 9.50
N LEU A 95 6.30 14.70 8.49
CA LEU A 95 7.71 15.09 8.51
C LEU A 95 7.97 16.42 9.24
N TRP A 96 6.96 17.30 9.25
CA TRP A 96 7.07 18.65 9.80
C TRP A 96 6.02 18.97 10.86
N GLY A 97 5.40 17.94 11.44
CA GLY A 97 4.50 18.07 12.56
C GLY A 97 3.16 17.40 12.42
N THR A 98 2.39 17.70 11.39
CA THR A 98 1.04 17.17 11.23
C THR A 98 0.76 16.72 9.82
N GLY A 99 0.51 15.43 9.66
CA GLY A 99 -0.04 14.86 8.43
C GLY A 99 0.92 14.76 7.25
N ALA A 100 0.99 13.56 6.70
CA ALA A 100 1.59 13.30 5.40
C ALA A 100 0.79 12.20 4.72
N GLU A 101 0.76 12.25 3.41
CA GLU A 101 0.10 11.26 2.56
C GLU A 101 0.99 10.93 1.37
N TRP A 102 1.22 9.65 1.16
CA TRP A 102 2.03 9.14 0.08
C TRP A 102 1.20 8.17 -0.74
N HIS A 103 0.88 8.55 -1.97
CA HIS A 103 0.11 7.73 -2.89
C HIS A 103 0.98 7.29 -4.05
N GLN A 104 1.43 6.05 -4.01
CA GLN A 104 2.35 5.49 -5.00
C GLN A 104 1.63 4.64 -6.03
N LYS A 105 1.95 4.88 -7.28
CA LYS A 105 1.52 4.07 -8.43
C LYS A 105 2.74 3.73 -9.28
N GLY A 106 3.28 2.53 -9.10
CA GLY A 106 4.51 2.14 -9.77
C GLY A 106 5.69 3.03 -9.42
N SER A 107 6.29 3.66 -10.40
CA SER A 107 7.43 4.57 -10.24
C SER A 107 7.06 6.03 -10.00
N GLU A 108 5.78 6.32 -9.91
CA GLU A 108 5.26 7.67 -9.66
C GLU A 108 4.54 7.70 -8.31
N ALA A 109 4.71 8.78 -7.57
CA ALA A 109 4.01 8.98 -6.31
C ALA A 109 3.53 10.43 -6.18
N TYR A 110 2.33 10.57 -5.63
CA TYR A 110 1.77 11.84 -5.22
C TYR A 110 2.01 12.03 -3.74
N PHE A 111 2.70 13.09 -3.37
CA PHE A 111 3.08 13.37 -2.00
C PHE A 111 2.42 14.64 -1.51
N GLU A 112 1.53 14.49 -0.53
CA GLU A 112 0.93 15.60 0.21
C GLU A 112 1.51 15.66 1.61
N TYR A 113 1.77 16.86 2.09
CA TYR A 113 2.35 17.05 3.41
C TYR A 113 1.92 18.38 4.02
N THR A 114 1.96 18.42 5.34
CA THR A 114 1.83 19.67 6.08
C THR A 114 3.21 20.09 6.52
N GLY A 115 3.65 21.25 6.06
CA GLY A 115 4.95 21.82 6.40
C GLY A 115 4.97 22.48 7.76
N LEU A 116 6.10 23.08 8.07
CA LEU A 116 6.25 23.94 9.24
C LEU A 116 5.21 25.07 9.17
N HIS A 117 4.66 25.42 10.30
CA HIS A 117 3.61 26.45 10.42
C HIS A 117 2.25 26.09 9.81
N GLY A 118 2.01 24.79 9.53
CA GLY A 118 0.73 24.32 9.06
C GLY A 118 0.46 24.54 7.57
N ALA A 119 1.43 24.98 6.79
CA ALA A 119 1.29 25.16 5.36
C ALA A 119 1.20 23.80 4.65
N LYS A 120 0.14 23.59 3.87
CA LYS A 120 -0.03 22.38 3.08
C LYS A 120 0.75 22.47 1.78
N GLY A 121 1.45 21.39 1.44
CA GLY A 121 2.17 21.23 0.18
C GLY A 121 1.79 19.94 -0.51
N ALA A 122 1.96 19.92 -1.82
CA ALA A 122 1.78 18.74 -2.65
C ALA A 122 2.77 18.75 -3.81
N THR A 123 3.27 17.58 -4.16
CA THR A 123 4.19 17.42 -5.29
C THR A 123 4.08 16.02 -5.87
N VAL A 124 4.56 15.85 -7.08
CA VAL A 124 4.67 14.55 -7.74
C VAL A 124 6.13 14.13 -7.72
N CYS A 125 6.39 12.89 -7.38
CA CYS A 125 7.71 12.32 -7.25
C CYS A 125 7.87 11.11 -8.18
N TYR A 126 9.08 10.89 -8.66
CA TYR A 126 9.41 9.81 -9.59
C TYR A 126 10.61 9.03 -9.12
N HIS A 127 10.55 7.72 -9.31
CA HIS A 127 11.64 6.81 -9.01
C HIS A 127 12.18 6.22 -10.30
N GLY A 128 13.49 6.17 -10.43
CA GLY A 128 14.16 5.44 -11.48
C GLY A 128 14.02 6.05 -12.87
N LYS A 129 14.84 6.99 -13.14
CA LYS A 129 15.15 7.33 -14.51
C LYS A 129 16.40 6.62 -14.96
#